data_05d03bf25f41ee18ea3c0b92e44db9c3
#
_entry.id   05d03bf25f41ee18ea3c0b92e44db9c3
#
_cell.length_a   1.000
_cell.length_b   1.000
_cell.length_c   1.000
_cell.angle_alpha   90.00
_cell.angle_beta   90.00
_cell.angle_gamma   90.00
#
_symmetry.space_group_name_H-M   'P 1'
#
loop_
_entity.id
_entity.type
_entity.pdbx_description
1 polymer ?
#
loop_
_entity_poly.entity_id
_entity_poly.type
_entity_poly.pdbx_seq_one_letter_code
_entity_poly.pdbx_strand_id
1 'polypeptide(L)'
;EELLAIFDIPASMLPSVEDCAADFGECDAEFFGKAIPVTGIIGDQQAAAFGQCCFTSGMAKSTYGTGCFLLLNTGDHIVKSENRLLSTVAFRLGGKVSYAVEGSIFMAGATMQWVRDGLQLIQHASDSESLAEKASDDLSVYLVPAFTGLGAPYWDPDARGAIFGLTRDSGIIEVVTAALLSVCYQSKDLLVAIEADGGSVESLRVDGGMANNDYVMQKLSD
;
A
#
# COMPACT_ATOMS: atom_id res chain seq x y z
N GLU A 1 14.12 25.16 2.74
CA GLU A 1 13.96 26.55 3.21
C GLU A 1 12.60 27.14 2.82
N GLU A 2 12.13 26.97 1.55
CA GLU A 2 10.84 27.50 1.09
C GLU A 2 9.66 27.04 1.93
N LEU A 3 9.55 25.73 2.23
CA LEU A 3 8.47 25.21 3.08
C LEU A 3 8.51 25.74 4.49
N LEU A 4 9.72 25.94 5.05
CA LEU A 4 9.85 26.54 6.38
C LEU A 4 9.36 27.98 6.40
N ALA A 5 9.63 28.74 5.34
CA ALA A 5 9.10 30.11 5.19
C ALA A 5 7.58 30.14 5.03
N ILE A 6 7.01 29.19 4.25
CA ILE A 6 5.55 29.09 4.05
C ILE A 6 4.84 28.76 5.37
N PHE A 7 5.40 27.84 6.17
CA PHE A 7 4.81 27.40 7.43
C PHE A 7 5.25 28.22 8.65
N ASP A 8 6.10 29.25 8.47
CA ASP A 8 6.68 30.07 9.54
C ASP A 8 7.35 29.22 10.64
N ILE A 9 8.13 28.20 10.21
CA ILE A 9 8.85 27.31 11.12
C ILE A 9 10.34 27.66 11.11
N PRO A 10 10.94 28.02 12.27
CA PRO A 10 12.37 28.25 12.37
C PRO A 10 13.17 26.97 12.06
N ALA A 11 14.20 27.08 11.23
CA ALA A 11 15.07 25.95 10.88
C ALA A 11 15.71 25.29 12.11
N SER A 12 15.93 26.06 13.19
CA SER A 12 16.48 25.56 14.45
C SER A 12 15.57 24.59 15.22
N MET A 13 14.28 24.49 14.83
CA MET A 13 13.34 23.52 15.40
C MET A 13 13.39 22.15 14.70
N LEU A 14 14.06 22.06 13.55
CA LEU A 14 14.17 20.79 12.83
C LEU A 14 15.36 19.97 13.33
N PRO A 15 15.21 18.64 13.39
CA PRO A 15 16.33 17.74 13.62
C PRO A 15 17.30 17.75 12.44
N SER A 16 18.53 17.28 12.66
CA SER A 16 19.47 17.01 11.57
C SER A 16 18.93 15.90 10.67
N VAL A 17 19.22 16.03 9.36
CA VAL A 17 18.86 15.01 8.38
C VAL A 17 20.07 14.11 8.16
N GLU A 18 19.96 12.87 8.63
CA GLU A 18 21.01 11.86 8.55
C GLU A 18 20.67 10.76 7.50
N ASP A 19 21.63 9.90 7.21
CA ASP A 19 21.37 8.67 6.47
C ASP A 19 20.45 7.74 7.28
N CYS A 20 19.72 6.84 6.61
CA CYS A 20 18.86 5.88 7.31
C CYS A 20 19.65 4.96 8.25
N ALA A 21 20.94 4.72 7.97
CA ALA A 21 21.88 4.04 8.85
C ALA A 21 22.92 5.06 9.34
N ALA A 22 22.75 5.54 10.55
CA ALA A 22 23.60 6.54 11.21
C ALA A 22 23.59 6.35 12.73
N ASP A 23 24.33 7.19 13.44
CA ASP A 23 24.28 7.26 14.90
C ASP A 23 23.16 8.22 15.32
N PHE A 24 22.09 7.66 15.90
CA PHE A 24 20.95 8.41 16.44
C PHE A 24 20.97 8.47 17.97
N GLY A 25 22.09 8.09 18.61
CA GLY A 25 22.24 8.01 20.05
C GLY A 25 21.89 6.63 20.60
N GLU A 26 21.55 6.56 21.88
CA GLU A 26 21.30 5.33 22.62
C GLU A 26 19.97 5.39 23.38
N CYS A 27 19.31 4.25 23.50
CA CYS A 27 18.21 4.09 24.44
C CYS A 27 18.72 4.14 25.87
N ASP A 28 17.91 4.70 26.80
CA ASP A 28 18.25 4.69 28.22
C ASP A 28 18.31 3.24 28.76
N ALA A 29 19.34 2.96 29.53
CA ALA A 29 19.57 1.66 30.17
C ALA A 29 18.42 1.24 31.10
N GLU A 30 17.63 2.18 31.60
CA GLU A 30 16.46 1.93 32.45
C GLU A 30 15.42 1.03 31.75
N PHE A 31 15.25 1.17 30.44
CA PHE A 31 14.23 0.39 29.70
C PHE A 31 14.66 -1.04 29.37
N PHE A 32 15.97 -1.28 29.18
CA PHE A 32 16.47 -2.57 28.70
C PHE A 32 17.58 -3.17 29.56
N GLY A 33 17.89 -2.55 30.71
CA GLY A 33 18.98 -2.97 31.61
C GLY A 33 20.39 -2.63 31.10
N LYS A 34 20.49 -2.10 29.88
CA LYS A 34 21.73 -1.58 29.28
C LYS A 34 21.40 -0.55 28.20
N ALA A 35 22.31 0.38 27.93
CA ALA A 35 22.21 1.26 26.79
C ALA A 35 22.28 0.45 25.48
N ILE A 36 21.36 0.73 24.54
CA ILE A 36 21.32 0.11 23.24
C ILE A 36 21.42 1.20 22.17
N PRO A 37 22.43 1.18 21.28
CA PRO A 37 22.56 2.18 20.24
C PRO A 37 21.41 2.12 19.25
N VAL A 38 20.88 3.28 18.86
CA VAL A 38 19.91 3.43 17.78
C VAL A 38 20.68 3.76 16.51
N THR A 39 20.77 2.78 15.62
CA THR A 39 21.63 2.86 14.42
C THR A 39 20.87 2.92 13.10
N GLY A 40 19.54 2.98 13.16
CA GLY A 40 18.70 3.06 11.96
C GLY A 40 17.38 3.76 12.22
N ILE A 41 17.02 4.68 11.34
CA ILE A 41 15.70 5.33 11.30
C ILE A 41 15.23 5.40 9.84
N ILE A 42 14.00 4.94 9.59
CA ILE A 42 13.41 4.94 8.26
C ILE A 42 11.87 4.98 8.41
N GLY A 43 11.17 5.58 7.45
CA GLY A 43 9.70 5.56 7.42
C GLY A 43 9.15 4.15 7.22
N ASP A 44 7.97 3.86 7.73
CA ASP A 44 7.40 2.50 7.78
C ASP A 44 7.23 1.88 6.38
N GLN A 45 6.73 2.63 5.40
CA GLN A 45 6.57 2.12 4.03
C GLN A 45 7.90 1.89 3.33
N GLN A 46 8.87 2.78 3.57
CA GLN A 46 10.24 2.65 3.09
C GLN A 46 10.96 1.49 3.79
N ALA A 47 10.73 1.31 5.09
CA ALA A 47 11.25 0.19 5.87
C ALA A 47 10.70 -1.16 5.35
N ALA A 48 9.41 -1.22 5.01
CA ALA A 48 8.80 -2.41 4.40
C ALA A 48 9.44 -2.73 3.04
N ALA A 49 9.66 -1.71 2.18
CA ALA A 49 10.36 -1.90 0.91
C ALA A 49 11.80 -2.40 1.11
N PHE A 50 12.51 -1.86 2.08
CA PHE A 50 13.85 -2.28 2.43
C PHE A 50 13.87 -3.73 2.97
N GLY A 51 12.94 -4.05 3.88
CA GLY A 51 12.78 -5.41 4.43
C GLY A 51 12.41 -6.45 3.38
N GLN A 52 11.66 -6.05 2.36
CA GLN A 52 11.35 -6.87 1.17
C GLN A 52 12.50 -6.91 0.15
N CYS A 53 13.67 -6.33 0.47
CA CYS A 53 14.84 -6.27 -0.41
C CYS A 53 14.57 -5.57 -1.75
N CYS A 54 13.72 -4.55 -1.79
CA CYS A 54 13.47 -3.75 -2.98
C CYS A 54 14.58 -2.69 -3.14
N PHE A 55 15.81 -3.13 -3.42
CA PHE A 55 17.01 -2.28 -3.40
C PHE A 55 17.32 -1.61 -4.73
N THR A 56 16.79 -2.12 -5.83
CA THR A 56 17.09 -1.65 -7.18
C THR A 56 15.85 -1.10 -7.87
N SER A 57 16.09 -0.24 -8.87
CA SER A 57 15.01 0.26 -9.73
C SER A 57 14.24 -0.89 -10.37
N GLY A 58 12.92 -0.74 -10.47
CA GLY A 58 12.00 -1.75 -10.98
C GLY A 58 11.47 -2.74 -9.92
N MET A 59 12.05 -2.75 -8.72
CA MET A 59 11.53 -3.56 -7.63
C MET A 59 10.46 -2.80 -6.84
N ALA A 60 9.32 -3.41 -6.68
CA ALA A 60 8.19 -2.85 -5.94
C ALA A 60 7.78 -3.74 -4.77
N LYS A 61 7.24 -3.12 -3.72
CA LYS A 61 6.50 -3.80 -2.66
C LYS A 61 5.07 -3.28 -2.60
N SER A 62 4.15 -4.12 -2.18
CA SER A 62 2.78 -3.73 -1.86
C SER A 62 2.36 -4.38 -0.55
N THR A 63 2.02 -3.55 0.43
CA THR A 63 1.58 -4.00 1.76
C THR A 63 0.07 -3.95 1.82
N TYR A 64 -0.57 -5.11 1.93
CA TYR A 64 -2.02 -5.26 1.99
C TYR A 64 -2.49 -5.41 3.45
N GLY A 65 -2.63 -4.28 4.13
CA GLY A 65 -3.19 -4.16 5.47
C GLY A 65 -4.64 -3.68 5.45
N THR A 66 -5.00 -2.72 6.28
CA THR A 66 -6.30 -2.01 6.26
C THR A 66 -6.55 -1.38 4.90
N GLY A 67 -5.56 -0.63 4.41
CA GLY A 67 -5.42 -0.19 3.02
C GLY A 67 -4.32 -0.97 2.32
N CYS A 68 -3.91 -0.50 1.14
CA CYS A 68 -2.75 -1.02 0.43
C CYS A 68 -1.81 0.14 0.09
N PHE A 69 -0.51 -0.10 0.30
CA PHE A 69 0.54 0.87 0.01
C PHE A 69 1.58 0.23 -0.91
N LEU A 70 1.55 0.65 -2.16
CA LEU A 70 2.50 0.23 -3.18
C LEU A 70 3.64 1.25 -3.26
N LEU A 71 4.89 0.78 -3.24
CA LEU A 71 6.09 1.57 -3.38
C LEU A 71 7.01 0.93 -4.41
N LEU A 72 7.30 1.65 -5.49
CA LEU A 72 8.25 1.25 -6.54
C LEU A 72 9.57 2.00 -6.35
N ASN A 73 10.67 1.30 -6.21
CA ASN A 73 12.01 1.88 -6.24
C ASN A 73 12.35 2.35 -7.66
N THR A 74 12.72 3.64 -7.81
CA THR A 74 13.09 4.26 -9.10
C THR A 74 14.60 4.54 -9.22
N GLY A 75 15.39 4.05 -8.24
CA GLY A 75 16.83 4.25 -8.21
C GLY A 75 17.22 5.67 -7.88
N ASP A 76 18.13 6.25 -8.66
CA ASP A 76 18.63 7.62 -8.50
C ASP A 76 17.79 8.68 -9.24
N HIS A 77 16.68 8.28 -9.84
CA HIS A 77 15.82 9.14 -10.62
C HIS A 77 14.54 9.52 -9.87
N ILE A 78 14.25 10.83 -9.83
CA ILE A 78 12.97 11.33 -9.34
C ILE A 78 11.97 11.26 -10.50
N VAL A 79 10.95 10.41 -10.36
CA VAL A 79 9.83 10.36 -11.29
C VAL A 79 8.81 11.42 -10.88
N LYS A 80 8.57 12.41 -11.74
CA LYS A 80 7.49 13.37 -11.55
C LYS A 80 6.21 12.77 -12.13
N SER A 81 5.35 12.29 -11.24
CA SER A 81 4.09 11.69 -11.66
C SER A 81 3.14 12.70 -12.28
N GLU A 82 2.59 12.35 -13.43
CA GLU A 82 1.45 13.02 -14.08
C GLU A 82 0.13 12.28 -13.81
N ASN A 83 0.22 11.07 -13.27
CA ASN A 83 -0.91 10.20 -12.94
C ASN A 83 -1.24 10.19 -11.44
N ARG A 84 -0.90 11.29 -10.72
CA ARG A 84 -1.27 11.54 -9.32
C ARG A 84 -0.68 10.52 -8.33
N LEU A 85 0.45 9.93 -8.64
CA LEU A 85 1.26 9.17 -7.70
C LEU A 85 2.17 10.12 -6.92
N LEU A 86 2.68 9.67 -5.79
CA LEU A 86 3.58 10.46 -4.94
C LEU A 86 5.03 10.07 -5.20
N SER A 87 5.88 11.06 -5.47
CA SER A 87 7.33 10.86 -5.52
C SER A 87 7.92 11.07 -4.12
N THR A 88 8.74 10.15 -3.67
CA THR A 88 9.32 10.16 -2.33
C THR A 88 10.78 9.70 -2.34
N VAL A 89 11.47 9.91 -1.23
CA VAL A 89 12.77 9.29 -0.96
C VAL A 89 12.51 7.88 -0.43
N ALA A 90 13.05 6.86 -1.09
CA ALA A 90 13.00 5.50 -0.60
C ALA A 90 13.92 5.32 0.62
N PHE A 91 15.20 5.65 0.46
CA PHE A 91 16.19 5.64 1.54
C PHE A 91 17.46 6.42 1.13
N ARG A 92 18.27 6.79 2.11
CA ARG A 92 19.62 7.32 1.90
C ARG A 92 20.62 6.47 2.68
N LEU A 93 21.63 5.94 1.99
CA LEU A 93 22.69 5.12 2.58
C LEU A 93 24.06 5.51 2.00
N GLY A 94 25.03 5.75 2.88
CA GLY A 94 26.38 6.18 2.47
C GLY A 94 26.36 7.45 1.61
N GLY A 95 25.46 8.38 1.92
CA GLY A 95 25.25 9.62 1.20
C GLY A 95 24.55 9.49 -0.14
N LYS A 96 24.15 8.26 -0.57
CA LYS A 96 23.43 8.02 -1.81
C LYS A 96 21.94 7.93 -1.56
N VAL A 97 21.16 8.72 -2.28
CA VAL A 97 19.69 8.72 -2.21
C VAL A 97 19.14 7.78 -3.27
N SER A 98 18.20 6.93 -2.85
CA SER A 98 17.28 6.21 -3.75
C SER A 98 15.89 6.81 -3.65
N TYR A 99 15.22 6.95 -4.77
CA TYR A 99 13.87 7.50 -4.85
C TYR A 99 12.84 6.41 -5.09
N ALA A 100 11.59 6.75 -4.88
CA ALA A 100 10.47 5.85 -5.14
C ALA A 100 9.24 6.62 -5.60
N VAL A 101 8.34 5.89 -6.26
CA VAL A 101 6.97 6.31 -6.52
C VAL A 101 6.04 5.50 -5.63
N GLU A 102 5.10 6.18 -5.00
CA GLU A 102 4.14 5.61 -4.06
C GLU A 102 2.70 5.83 -4.53
N GLY A 103 1.88 4.79 -4.40
CA GLY A 103 0.44 4.85 -4.57
C GLY A 103 -0.26 4.13 -3.43
N SER A 104 -1.39 4.68 -2.97
CA SER A 104 -2.15 4.12 -1.86
C SER A 104 -3.60 3.85 -2.24
N ILE A 105 -4.11 2.72 -1.78
CA ILE A 105 -5.50 2.30 -1.82
C ILE A 105 -6.03 2.36 -0.39
N PHE A 106 -7.13 3.08 -0.15
CA PHE A 106 -7.61 3.28 1.20
C PHE A 106 -8.28 2.04 1.79
N MET A 107 -8.89 1.22 0.94
CA MET A 107 -9.73 0.11 1.34
C MET A 107 -9.24 -1.20 0.73
N ALA A 108 -8.42 -1.95 1.49
CA ALA A 108 -8.01 -3.31 1.16
C ALA A 108 -8.59 -4.30 2.19
N GLY A 109 -7.87 -4.66 3.22
CA GLY A 109 -8.38 -5.52 4.31
C GLY A 109 -9.59 -4.92 5.02
N ALA A 110 -9.72 -3.58 5.06
CA ALA A 110 -10.90 -2.92 5.60
C ALA A 110 -12.18 -3.27 4.81
N THR A 111 -12.08 -3.57 3.51
CA THR A 111 -13.22 -4.06 2.73
C THR A 111 -13.72 -5.40 3.28
N MET A 112 -12.81 -6.31 3.64
CA MET A 112 -13.18 -7.59 4.24
C MET A 112 -13.70 -7.45 5.68
N GLN A 113 -13.18 -6.49 6.44
CA GLN A 113 -13.76 -6.14 7.75
C GLN A 113 -15.20 -5.64 7.59
N TRP A 114 -15.47 -4.79 6.61
CA TRP A 114 -16.84 -4.33 6.33
C TRP A 114 -17.77 -5.48 5.90
N VAL A 115 -17.31 -6.40 5.06
CA VAL A 115 -18.07 -7.61 4.68
C VAL A 115 -18.40 -8.46 5.89
N ARG A 116 -17.47 -8.59 6.84
CA ARG A 116 -17.65 -9.34 8.10
C ARG A 116 -18.54 -8.60 9.10
N ASP A 117 -18.18 -7.36 9.44
CA ASP A 117 -18.75 -6.64 10.57
C ASP A 117 -20.00 -5.82 10.18
N GLY A 118 -19.97 -5.23 8.99
CA GLY A 118 -21.06 -4.39 8.47
C GLY A 118 -22.17 -5.19 7.80
N LEU A 119 -21.79 -6.08 6.88
CA LEU A 119 -22.75 -6.92 6.15
C LEU A 119 -23.05 -8.26 6.86
N GLN A 120 -22.16 -8.72 7.74
CA GLN A 120 -22.25 -10.00 8.44
C GLN A 120 -22.38 -11.22 7.49
N LEU A 121 -21.73 -11.15 6.34
CA LEU A 121 -21.77 -12.23 5.34
C LEU A 121 -20.77 -13.35 5.63
N ILE A 122 -19.72 -13.08 6.42
CA ILE A 122 -18.71 -14.03 6.86
C ILE A 122 -18.46 -13.86 8.35
N GLN A 123 -17.97 -14.89 9.04
CA GLN A 123 -17.61 -14.82 10.45
C GLN A 123 -16.14 -14.44 10.65
N HIS A 124 -15.27 -14.96 9.79
CA HIS A 124 -13.84 -14.69 9.81
C HIS A 124 -13.36 -14.21 8.42
N ALA A 125 -12.35 -13.35 8.37
CA ALA A 125 -11.79 -12.91 7.10
C ALA A 125 -11.24 -14.07 6.26
N SER A 126 -10.75 -15.14 6.91
CA SER A 126 -10.29 -16.38 6.26
C SER A 126 -11.39 -17.13 5.51
N ASP A 127 -12.68 -16.95 5.86
CA ASP A 127 -13.78 -17.63 5.21
C ASP A 127 -13.95 -17.16 3.74
N SER A 128 -13.43 -15.95 3.45
CA SER A 128 -13.55 -15.31 2.14
C SER A 128 -12.89 -16.11 1.00
N GLU A 129 -11.75 -16.73 1.27
CA GLU A 129 -11.02 -17.52 0.28
C GLU A 129 -11.83 -18.71 -0.21
N SER A 130 -12.32 -19.53 0.74
CA SER A 130 -13.13 -20.73 0.41
C SER A 130 -14.46 -20.40 -0.25
N LEU A 131 -14.98 -19.16 -0.09
CA LEU A 131 -16.15 -18.67 -0.82
C LEU A 131 -15.77 -18.25 -2.23
N ALA A 132 -14.66 -17.52 -2.39
CA ALA A 132 -14.21 -17.06 -3.70
C ALA A 132 -13.81 -18.20 -4.64
N GLU A 133 -13.26 -19.29 -4.11
CA GLU A 133 -12.96 -20.51 -4.87
C GLU A 133 -14.20 -21.18 -5.47
N LYS A 134 -15.39 -20.89 -4.93
CA LYS A 134 -16.68 -21.43 -5.43
C LYS A 134 -17.36 -20.49 -6.43
N ALA A 135 -16.82 -19.28 -6.61
CA ALA A 135 -17.41 -18.34 -7.55
C ALA A 135 -17.24 -18.80 -8.99
N SER A 136 -18.19 -18.44 -9.83
CA SER A 136 -18.10 -18.68 -11.27
C SER A 136 -17.01 -17.80 -11.89
N ASP A 137 -16.33 -18.31 -12.91
CA ASP A 137 -15.38 -17.54 -13.72
C ASP A 137 -16.04 -16.34 -14.42
N ASP A 138 -17.35 -16.44 -14.70
CA ASP A 138 -18.18 -15.39 -15.32
C ASP A 138 -18.80 -14.45 -14.28
N LEU A 139 -18.07 -14.12 -13.21
CA LEU A 139 -18.56 -13.21 -12.17
C LEU A 139 -18.90 -11.84 -12.77
N SER A 140 -20.17 -11.44 -12.69
CA SER A 140 -20.67 -10.15 -13.18
C SER A 140 -20.83 -9.09 -12.07
N VAL A 141 -20.59 -9.46 -10.81
CA VAL A 141 -20.72 -8.56 -9.66
C VAL A 141 -19.39 -7.86 -9.42
N TYR A 142 -19.43 -6.54 -9.29
CA TYR A 142 -18.29 -5.68 -9.01
C TYR A 142 -18.57 -4.85 -7.77
N LEU A 143 -17.54 -4.69 -6.92
CA LEU A 143 -17.60 -3.84 -5.75
C LEU A 143 -16.56 -2.70 -5.89
N VAL A 144 -17.01 -1.47 -5.68
CA VAL A 144 -16.14 -0.30 -5.55
C VAL A 144 -16.09 0.07 -4.08
N PRO A 145 -14.98 -0.16 -3.35
CA PRO A 145 -14.92 0.02 -1.90
C PRO A 145 -14.52 1.46 -1.52
N ALA A 146 -15.17 2.45 -2.11
CA ALA A 146 -14.90 3.87 -1.85
C ALA A 146 -15.57 4.36 -0.55
N PHE A 147 -15.44 3.62 0.56
CA PHE A 147 -16.14 3.96 1.81
C PHE A 147 -15.64 5.26 2.44
N THR A 148 -14.37 5.61 2.20
CA THR A 148 -13.73 6.86 2.64
C THR A 148 -13.19 7.67 1.45
N GLY A 149 -13.81 7.54 0.30
CA GLY A 149 -13.30 8.05 -0.98
C GLY A 149 -12.35 7.06 -1.66
N LEU A 150 -11.78 7.49 -2.79
CA LEU A 150 -10.77 6.76 -3.54
C LEU A 150 -9.40 7.41 -3.35
N GLY A 151 -8.37 6.59 -3.15
CA GLY A 151 -6.98 7.00 -3.12
C GLY A 151 -6.38 7.19 -4.51
N ALA A 152 -5.09 6.95 -4.64
CA ALA A 152 -4.39 7.03 -5.93
C ALA A 152 -4.95 6.01 -6.94
N PRO A 153 -5.00 6.33 -8.22
CA PRO A 153 -4.66 7.60 -8.86
C PRO A 153 -5.80 8.62 -8.88
N TYR A 154 -6.95 8.30 -8.33
CA TYR A 154 -8.19 9.08 -8.46
C TYR A 154 -8.23 10.31 -7.55
N TRP A 155 -7.86 10.13 -6.26
CA TRP A 155 -7.92 11.15 -5.20
C TRP A 155 -9.28 11.83 -5.14
N ASP A 156 -10.35 11.02 -5.14
CA ASP A 156 -11.73 11.48 -5.05
C ASP A 156 -12.27 11.24 -3.63
N PRO A 157 -12.31 12.27 -2.77
CA PRO A 157 -12.80 12.14 -1.40
C PRO A 157 -14.34 12.00 -1.34
N ASP A 158 -15.04 12.34 -2.42
CA ASP A 158 -16.50 12.31 -2.49
C ASP A 158 -17.05 11.01 -3.07
N ALA A 159 -16.20 10.17 -3.69
CA ALA A 159 -16.59 8.83 -4.13
C ALA A 159 -17.14 8.01 -2.96
N ARG A 160 -18.14 7.19 -3.23
CA ARG A 160 -18.74 6.28 -2.25
C ARG A 160 -18.79 4.87 -2.77
N GLY A 161 -18.82 3.91 -1.84
CA GLY A 161 -18.90 2.49 -2.16
C GLY A 161 -20.15 2.14 -2.95
N ALA A 162 -19.98 1.21 -3.90
CA ALA A 162 -21.09 0.73 -4.74
C ALA A 162 -20.90 -0.75 -5.09
N ILE A 163 -22.00 -1.44 -5.28
CA ILE A 163 -22.02 -2.81 -5.83
C ILE A 163 -22.81 -2.78 -7.14
N PHE A 164 -22.22 -3.30 -8.20
CA PHE A 164 -22.82 -3.35 -9.53
C PHE A 164 -23.01 -4.79 -10.00
N GLY A 165 -23.91 -5.00 -10.95
CA GLY A 165 -24.08 -6.29 -11.61
C GLY A 165 -24.89 -7.32 -10.80
N LEU A 166 -25.58 -6.92 -9.74
CA LEU A 166 -26.42 -7.80 -8.95
C LEU A 166 -27.61 -8.31 -9.79
N THR A 167 -27.86 -9.62 -9.70
CA THR A 167 -29.03 -10.29 -10.23
C THR A 167 -29.78 -10.99 -9.10
N ARG A 168 -30.92 -11.62 -9.43
CA ARG A 168 -31.67 -12.41 -8.44
C ARG A 168 -30.85 -13.58 -7.88
N ASP A 169 -29.90 -14.09 -8.66
CA ASP A 169 -29.10 -15.25 -8.31
C ASP A 169 -27.79 -14.87 -7.59
N SER A 170 -27.53 -13.56 -7.46
CA SER A 170 -26.34 -13.07 -6.72
C SER A 170 -26.54 -13.28 -5.21
N GLY A 171 -25.58 -13.94 -4.58
CA GLY A 171 -25.57 -14.27 -3.17
C GLY A 171 -24.27 -13.86 -2.46
N ILE A 172 -24.00 -14.53 -1.36
CA ILE A 172 -22.82 -14.27 -0.52
C ILE A 172 -21.52 -14.49 -1.30
N ILE A 173 -21.46 -15.55 -2.11
CA ILE A 173 -20.28 -15.92 -2.88
C ILE A 173 -19.89 -14.78 -3.81
N GLU A 174 -20.83 -14.25 -4.58
CA GLU A 174 -20.59 -13.19 -5.56
C GLU A 174 -20.15 -11.89 -4.88
N VAL A 175 -20.79 -11.51 -3.80
CA VAL A 175 -20.47 -10.27 -3.07
C VAL A 175 -19.10 -10.35 -2.38
N VAL A 176 -18.80 -11.47 -1.72
CA VAL A 176 -17.50 -11.69 -1.05
C VAL A 176 -16.37 -11.74 -2.08
N THR A 177 -16.57 -12.43 -3.19
CA THR A 177 -15.57 -12.53 -4.26
C THR A 177 -15.33 -11.15 -4.90
N ALA A 178 -16.40 -10.40 -5.20
CA ALA A 178 -16.26 -9.03 -5.71
C ALA A 178 -15.49 -8.10 -4.75
N ALA A 179 -15.68 -8.31 -3.45
CA ALA A 179 -14.93 -7.55 -2.43
C ALA A 179 -13.42 -7.89 -2.46
N LEU A 180 -13.03 -9.15 -2.61
CA LEU A 180 -11.62 -9.55 -2.77
C LEU A 180 -11.05 -9.01 -4.09
N LEU A 181 -11.76 -9.19 -5.20
CA LEU A 181 -11.33 -8.73 -6.52
C LEU A 181 -11.20 -7.21 -6.61
N SER A 182 -11.98 -6.45 -5.83
CA SER A 182 -11.88 -4.99 -5.80
C SER A 182 -10.50 -4.49 -5.41
N VAL A 183 -9.78 -5.24 -4.57
CA VAL A 183 -8.40 -4.94 -4.17
C VAL A 183 -7.43 -5.19 -5.32
N CYS A 184 -7.64 -6.28 -6.07
CA CYS A 184 -6.83 -6.61 -7.24
C CYS A 184 -7.01 -5.56 -8.35
N TYR A 185 -8.24 -5.13 -8.62
CA TYR A 185 -8.53 -4.10 -9.63
C TYR A 185 -7.89 -2.75 -9.27
N GLN A 186 -8.02 -2.30 -8.03
CA GLN A 186 -7.37 -1.06 -7.59
C GLN A 186 -5.83 -1.17 -7.65
N SER A 187 -5.27 -2.34 -7.34
CA SER A 187 -3.83 -2.59 -7.50
C SER A 187 -3.41 -2.49 -8.96
N LYS A 188 -4.21 -3.01 -9.88
CA LYS A 188 -3.99 -2.86 -11.33
C LYS A 188 -4.02 -1.39 -11.75
N ASP A 189 -4.95 -0.60 -11.23
CA ASP A 189 -5.02 0.84 -11.51
C ASP A 189 -3.73 1.56 -11.10
N LEU A 190 -3.16 1.22 -9.94
CA LEU A 190 -1.87 1.77 -9.50
C LEU A 190 -0.73 1.35 -10.45
N LEU A 191 -0.67 0.07 -10.85
CA LEU A 191 0.35 -0.41 -11.78
C LEU A 191 0.26 0.28 -13.13
N VAL A 192 -0.94 0.46 -13.66
CA VAL A 192 -1.19 1.20 -14.91
C VAL A 192 -0.75 2.66 -14.79
N ALA A 193 -1.03 3.31 -13.66
CA ALA A 193 -0.59 4.69 -13.41
C ALA A 193 0.95 4.79 -13.33
N ILE A 194 1.61 3.82 -12.70
CA ILE A 194 3.08 3.73 -12.64
C ILE A 194 3.68 3.58 -14.05
N GLU A 195 3.13 2.67 -14.86
CA GLU A 195 3.58 2.44 -16.23
C GLU A 195 3.38 3.69 -17.10
N ALA A 196 2.25 4.39 -16.94
CA ALA A 196 1.95 5.63 -17.66
C ALA A 196 2.92 6.78 -17.29
N ASP A 197 3.45 6.80 -16.07
CA ASP A 197 4.51 7.73 -15.63
C ASP A 197 5.92 7.30 -16.09
N GLY A 198 6.03 6.22 -16.87
CA GLY A 198 7.30 5.70 -17.38
C GLY A 198 8.03 4.79 -16.40
N GLY A 199 7.39 4.40 -15.29
CA GLY A 199 7.89 3.38 -14.39
C GLY A 199 7.78 1.97 -15.00
N SER A 200 8.67 1.08 -14.60
CA SER A 200 8.59 -0.35 -14.96
C SER A 200 8.63 -1.17 -13.68
N VAL A 201 7.62 -1.98 -13.47
CA VAL A 201 7.59 -2.93 -12.33
C VAL A 201 8.10 -4.26 -12.82
N GLU A 202 9.36 -4.58 -12.49
CA GLU A 202 10.00 -5.87 -12.85
C GLU A 202 9.62 -6.98 -11.87
N SER A 203 9.41 -6.61 -10.60
CA SER A 203 8.97 -7.55 -9.57
C SER A 203 8.12 -6.83 -8.52
N LEU A 204 7.01 -7.46 -8.14
CA LEU A 204 6.14 -7.01 -7.06
C LEU A 204 6.24 -8.00 -5.88
N ARG A 205 6.68 -7.52 -4.74
CA ARG A 205 6.70 -8.26 -3.48
C ARG A 205 5.52 -7.84 -2.64
N VAL A 206 4.85 -8.79 -2.02
CA VAL A 206 3.63 -8.54 -1.26
C VAL A 206 3.78 -8.97 0.18
N ASP A 207 3.18 -8.20 1.09
CA ASP A 207 3.06 -8.51 2.50
C ASP A 207 1.74 -7.97 3.08
N GLY A 208 1.58 -8.08 4.38
CA GLY A 208 0.36 -7.70 5.07
C GLY A 208 -0.62 -8.86 5.24
N GLY A 209 -1.72 -8.61 5.96
CA GLY A 209 -2.66 -9.66 6.35
C GLY A 209 -3.34 -10.37 5.17
N MET A 210 -3.58 -9.67 4.07
CA MET A 210 -4.23 -10.27 2.89
C MET A 210 -3.29 -11.12 2.04
N ALA A 211 -1.97 -11.03 2.25
CA ALA A 211 -1.00 -11.90 1.57
C ALA A 211 -1.15 -13.39 1.96
N ASN A 212 -1.90 -13.69 3.02
CA ASN A 212 -2.24 -15.06 3.42
C ASN A 212 -3.45 -15.64 2.65
N ASN A 213 -4.08 -14.87 1.77
CA ASN A 213 -5.21 -15.32 0.97
C ASN A 213 -4.70 -15.71 -0.43
N ASP A 214 -4.61 -17.01 -0.69
CA ASP A 214 -4.03 -17.53 -1.93
C ASP A 214 -4.87 -17.17 -3.17
N TYR A 215 -6.18 -17.05 -3.03
CA TYR A 215 -7.06 -16.60 -4.13
C TYR A 215 -6.70 -15.17 -4.56
N VAL A 216 -6.51 -14.25 -3.60
CA VAL A 216 -6.10 -12.87 -3.90
C VAL A 216 -4.71 -12.84 -4.52
N MET A 217 -3.75 -13.61 -3.98
CA MET A 217 -2.39 -13.67 -4.50
C MET A 217 -2.36 -14.20 -5.94
N GLN A 218 -3.15 -15.20 -6.25
CA GLN A 218 -3.28 -15.70 -7.62
C GLN A 218 -3.87 -14.63 -8.54
N LYS A 219 -4.95 -13.96 -8.13
CA LYS A 219 -5.60 -12.91 -8.93
C LYS A 219 -4.75 -11.64 -9.10
N LEU A 220 -3.84 -11.39 -8.18
CA LEU A 220 -2.84 -10.31 -8.33
C LEU A 220 -1.73 -10.67 -9.32
N SER A 221 -1.41 -11.96 -9.45
CA SER A 221 -0.37 -12.43 -10.37
C SER A 221 -0.88 -12.60 -11.82
N ASP A 222 -2.19 -12.79 -12.02
CA ASP A 222 -2.88 -12.89 -13.32
C ASP A 222 -2.98 -11.50 -13.99
#